data_d2086b0931b54dd0dafb9622f2461f8a
#
_entry.id   d2086b0931b54dd0dafb9622f2461f8a
#
_cell.length_a   1.000
_cell.length_b   1.000
_cell.length_c   1.000
_cell.angle_alpha   90.00
_cell.angle_beta   90.00
_cell.angle_gamma   90.00
#
_symmetry.space_group_name_H-M   'P 1'
#
loop_
_entity.id
_entity.type
_entity.pdbx_description
1 polymer ?
#
loop_
_entity_poly.entity_id
_entity_poly.type
_entity_poly.pdbx_seq_one_letter_code
_entity_poly.pdbx_strand_id
1 'polypeptide(L)'
;MLTIAHLWEPFNEFVFMRRALFGGLVLACSTAPLGVFLILRRMSLIGDAVAHGILPGAALGFWFAGLSLPALTIGGLGAGLSMAGLAAWITRKTGLREDASLAAIYPISLAAGVLILGIAGKRLDLLHLLFGSALAVDGPTLNGMLWVSTFSLIAMALIYKPLLLDTLDPLFLRTVSRLGPLAHGVFLTLVVLNLVIGFQAIGALMVVGLMMLPAASSRFWSRRLPILIAIAALLGCLSVWLGLLLSFYFSLPSGPAIVLVAGAGYLLSVVFGPVHGLLRRPPLLTSQ
;
A
#
# COMPACT_ATOMS: atom_id res chain seq x y z
N MET A 1 5.01 -30.23 -19.81
CA MET A 1 6.15 -29.88 -18.94
C MET A 1 6.37 -28.38 -19.05
N LEU A 2 6.03 -27.61 -18.02
CA LEU A 2 6.35 -26.17 -17.94
C LEU A 2 7.86 -26.06 -17.72
N THR A 3 8.62 -25.89 -18.76
CA THR A 3 10.05 -25.61 -18.68
C THR A 3 10.24 -24.23 -18.07
N ILE A 4 11.26 -24.02 -17.24
CA ILE A 4 11.58 -22.73 -16.59
C ILE A 4 11.66 -21.58 -17.63
N ALA A 5 11.99 -21.91 -18.90
CA ALA A 5 11.98 -20.98 -20.03
C ALA A 5 10.62 -20.31 -20.26
N HIS A 6 9.50 -21.05 -20.16
CA HIS A 6 8.16 -20.49 -20.34
C HIS A 6 7.75 -19.47 -19.26
N LEU A 7 8.35 -19.55 -18.06
CA LEU A 7 8.04 -18.59 -16.98
C LEU A 7 8.64 -17.19 -17.22
N TRP A 8 9.68 -17.09 -18.05
CA TRP A 8 10.32 -15.80 -18.38
C TRP A 8 9.99 -15.31 -19.79
N GLU A 9 9.45 -16.17 -20.64
CA GLU A 9 9.09 -15.86 -22.04
C GLU A 9 8.20 -14.60 -22.16
N PRO A 10 7.09 -14.45 -21.38
CA PRO A 10 6.24 -13.27 -21.48
C PRO A 10 6.96 -11.95 -21.14
N PHE A 11 7.92 -12.01 -20.23
CA PHE A 11 8.70 -10.83 -19.83
C PHE A 11 9.82 -10.48 -20.84
N ASN A 12 10.29 -11.43 -21.60
CA ASN A 12 11.29 -11.20 -22.63
C ASN A 12 10.67 -10.68 -23.93
N GLU A 13 9.51 -11.20 -24.30
CA GLU A 13 8.84 -10.86 -25.55
C GLU A 13 8.08 -9.54 -25.48
N PHE A 14 7.41 -9.25 -24.34
CA PHE A 14 6.51 -8.11 -24.23
C PHE A 14 7.06 -6.98 -23.34
N VAL A 15 7.24 -5.80 -23.93
CA VAL A 15 7.75 -4.60 -23.22
C VAL A 15 6.81 -4.17 -22.10
N PHE A 16 5.49 -4.28 -22.29
CA PHE A 16 4.51 -3.92 -21.28
C PHE A 16 4.58 -4.84 -20.04
N MET A 17 4.79 -6.16 -20.25
CA MET A 17 4.99 -7.13 -19.17
C MET A 17 6.24 -6.82 -18.35
N ARG A 18 7.32 -6.43 -19.01
CA ARG A 18 8.56 -6.01 -18.35
C ARG A 18 8.35 -4.77 -17.49
N ARG A 19 7.68 -3.75 -18.03
CA ARG A 19 7.36 -2.52 -17.28
C ARG A 19 6.45 -2.80 -16.09
N ALA A 20 5.43 -3.63 -16.27
CA ALA A 20 4.54 -4.05 -15.19
C ALA A 20 5.29 -4.80 -14.08
N LEU A 21 6.19 -5.70 -14.45
CA LEU A 21 7.02 -6.43 -13.49
C LEU A 21 7.93 -5.47 -12.70
N PHE A 22 8.72 -4.64 -13.39
CA PHE A 22 9.62 -3.70 -12.72
C PHE A 22 8.87 -2.72 -11.83
N GLY A 23 7.78 -2.12 -12.31
CA GLY A 23 6.95 -1.22 -11.52
C GLY A 23 6.37 -1.89 -10.28
N GLY A 24 5.81 -3.09 -10.46
CA GLY A 24 5.27 -3.89 -9.36
C GLY A 24 6.31 -4.30 -8.33
N LEU A 25 7.50 -4.74 -8.76
CA LEU A 25 8.60 -5.12 -7.87
C LEU A 25 9.10 -3.93 -7.04
N VAL A 26 9.31 -2.78 -7.68
CA VAL A 26 9.76 -1.56 -7.02
C VAL A 26 8.73 -1.09 -6.01
N LEU A 27 7.44 -1.13 -6.37
CA LEU A 27 6.37 -0.79 -5.45
C LEU A 27 6.28 -1.79 -4.29
N ALA A 28 6.38 -3.10 -4.54
CA ALA A 28 6.39 -4.11 -3.50
C ALA A 28 7.51 -3.88 -2.48
N CYS A 29 8.72 -3.57 -2.95
CA CYS A 29 9.85 -3.27 -2.08
C CYS A 29 9.66 -2.01 -1.23
N SER A 30 9.06 -0.95 -1.80
CA SER A 30 8.84 0.31 -1.08
C SER A 30 7.66 0.25 -0.11
N THR A 31 6.60 -0.49 -0.46
CA THR A 31 5.40 -0.64 0.37
C THR A 31 5.57 -1.67 1.48
N ALA A 32 6.46 -2.66 1.35
CA ALA A 32 6.69 -3.69 2.35
C ALA A 32 7.06 -3.12 3.74
N PRO A 33 8.07 -2.24 3.90
CA PRO A 33 8.37 -1.67 5.21
C PRO A 33 7.22 -0.81 5.74
N LEU A 34 6.53 -0.05 4.88
CA LEU A 34 5.38 0.76 5.26
C LEU A 34 4.24 -0.11 5.80
N GLY A 35 3.88 -1.17 5.09
CA GLY A 35 2.85 -2.12 5.51
C GLY A 35 3.17 -2.81 6.84
N VAL A 36 4.42 -3.23 7.05
CA VAL A 36 4.86 -3.85 8.31
C VAL A 36 4.68 -2.89 9.47
N PHE A 37 5.10 -1.63 9.33
CA PHE A 37 4.91 -0.62 10.39
C PHE A 37 3.43 -0.27 10.61
N LEU A 38 2.59 -0.19 9.56
CA LEU A 38 1.15 0.01 9.71
C LEU A 38 0.50 -1.09 10.56
N ILE A 39 0.84 -2.35 10.28
CA ILE A 39 0.29 -3.49 11.04
C ILE A 39 0.79 -3.49 12.48
N LEU A 40 2.07 -3.19 12.73
CA LEU A 40 2.62 -3.10 14.08
C LEU A 40 1.97 -2.00 14.90
N ARG A 41 1.61 -0.89 14.27
CA ARG A 41 0.91 0.24 14.88
C ARG A 41 -0.60 0.06 15.00
N ARG A 42 -1.13 -1.08 14.54
CA ARG A 42 -2.58 -1.38 14.49
C ARG A 42 -3.37 -0.35 13.65
N MET A 43 -2.77 0.09 12.55
CA MET A 43 -3.33 1.06 11.59
C MET A 43 -3.65 0.38 10.26
N SER A 44 -4.28 -0.80 10.31
CA SER A 44 -4.52 -1.64 9.13
C SER A 44 -5.51 -1.05 8.13
N LEU A 45 -6.42 -0.19 8.58
CA LEU A 45 -7.44 0.45 7.73
C LEU A 45 -6.91 1.69 6.99
N ILE A 46 -5.72 2.20 7.33
CA ILE A 46 -5.22 3.45 6.76
C ILE A 46 -4.98 3.34 5.25
N GLY A 47 -4.54 2.17 4.78
CA GLY A 47 -4.31 1.94 3.35
C GLY A 47 -5.58 2.13 2.54
N ASP A 48 -6.67 1.50 2.97
CA ASP A 48 -7.97 1.57 2.32
C ASP A 48 -8.61 2.97 2.48
N ALA A 49 -8.58 3.51 3.69
CA ALA A 49 -9.10 4.84 3.97
C ALA A 49 -8.43 5.93 3.12
N VAL A 50 -7.10 5.90 3.01
CA VAL A 50 -6.33 6.86 2.19
C VAL A 50 -6.58 6.62 0.70
N ALA A 51 -6.64 5.37 0.22
CA ALA A 51 -6.93 5.08 -1.18
C ALA A 51 -8.25 5.71 -1.64
N HIS A 52 -9.28 5.67 -0.80
CA HIS A 52 -10.55 6.35 -1.07
C HIS A 52 -10.50 7.86 -0.77
N GLY A 53 -9.73 8.26 0.22
CA GLY A 53 -9.56 9.67 0.62
C GLY A 53 -8.83 10.54 -0.41
N ILE A 54 -8.09 9.94 -1.32
CA ILE A 54 -7.40 10.62 -2.42
C ILE A 54 -8.37 11.12 -3.50
N LEU A 55 -9.55 10.49 -3.63
CA LEU A 55 -10.50 10.75 -4.73
C LEU A 55 -10.92 12.21 -4.89
N PRO A 56 -11.30 12.97 -3.84
CA PRO A 56 -11.71 14.37 -4.05
C PRO A 56 -10.59 15.23 -4.62
N GLY A 57 -9.35 15.02 -4.18
CA GLY A 57 -8.21 15.77 -4.72
C GLY A 57 -7.86 15.37 -6.14
N ALA A 58 -7.92 14.10 -6.47
CA ALA A 58 -7.77 13.63 -7.84
C ALA A 58 -8.90 14.19 -8.74
N ALA A 59 -10.15 14.25 -8.24
CA ALA A 59 -11.27 14.84 -8.94
C ALA A 59 -11.09 16.35 -9.19
N LEU A 60 -10.58 17.09 -8.22
CA LEU A 60 -10.24 18.50 -8.40
C LEU A 60 -9.10 18.68 -9.41
N GLY A 61 -8.02 17.89 -9.29
CA GLY A 61 -6.92 17.90 -10.26
C GLY A 61 -7.40 17.65 -11.68
N PHE A 62 -8.30 16.69 -11.85
CA PHE A 62 -8.94 16.39 -13.13
C PHE A 62 -9.82 17.54 -13.63
N TRP A 63 -10.56 18.21 -12.75
CA TRP A 63 -11.41 19.33 -13.13
C TRP A 63 -10.60 20.50 -13.69
N PHE A 64 -9.48 20.86 -13.04
CA PHE A 64 -8.66 22.00 -13.44
C PHE A 64 -7.73 21.72 -14.63
N ALA A 65 -7.14 20.53 -14.71
CA ALA A 65 -6.07 20.23 -15.67
C ALA A 65 -6.33 18.96 -16.51
N GLY A 66 -7.54 18.39 -16.47
CA GLY A 66 -7.87 17.17 -17.21
C GLY A 66 -7.09 15.96 -16.73
N LEU A 67 -6.78 15.01 -17.64
CA LEU A 67 -6.01 13.79 -17.37
C LEU A 67 -4.51 14.03 -17.24
N SER A 68 -4.09 15.13 -16.64
CA SER A 68 -2.68 15.45 -16.39
C SER A 68 -2.18 14.67 -15.17
N LEU A 69 -1.22 13.76 -15.36
CA LEU A 69 -0.61 12.98 -14.26
C LEU A 69 -0.13 13.87 -13.09
N PRO A 70 0.61 14.99 -13.33
CA PRO A 70 1.04 15.85 -12.23
C PRO A 70 -0.12 16.45 -11.44
N ALA A 71 -1.19 16.90 -12.11
CA ALA A 71 -2.34 17.51 -11.45
C ALA A 71 -3.10 16.48 -10.59
N LEU A 72 -3.30 15.27 -11.10
CA LEU A 72 -3.91 14.16 -10.36
C LEU A 72 -3.05 13.76 -9.15
N THR A 73 -1.72 13.73 -9.32
CA THR A 73 -0.77 13.43 -8.24
C THR A 73 -0.80 14.49 -7.15
N ILE A 74 -0.69 15.77 -7.51
CA ILE A 74 -0.70 16.89 -6.55
C ILE A 74 -2.05 16.96 -5.83
N GLY A 75 -3.15 16.85 -6.57
CA GLY A 75 -4.50 16.82 -5.99
C GLY A 75 -4.68 15.65 -5.04
N GLY A 76 -4.32 14.45 -5.47
CA GLY A 76 -4.38 13.24 -4.65
C GLY A 76 -3.53 13.32 -3.39
N LEU A 77 -2.29 13.79 -3.50
CA LEU A 77 -1.41 14.04 -2.34
C LEU A 77 -2.03 15.06 -1.38
N GLY A 78 -2.52 16.18 -1.91
CA GLY A 78 -3.17 17.22 -1.09
C GLY A 78 -4.35 16.67 -0.30
N ALA A 79 -5.26 15.93 -0.94
CA ALA A 79 -6.41 15.32 -0.27
C ALA A 79 -5.99 14.22 0.71
N GLY A 80 -5.09 13.32 0.32
CA GLY A 80 -4.62 12.24 1.18
C GLY A 80 -3.91 12.77 2.44
N LEU A 81 -3.04 13.76 2.28
CA LEU A 81 -2.34 14.39 3.41
C LEU A 81 -3.28 15.21 4.29
N SER A 82 -4.24 15.94 3.71
CA SER A 82 -5.25 16.67 4.49
C SER A 82 -6.13 15.73 5.30
N MET A 83 -6.54 14.60 4.72
CA MET A 83 -7.32 13.57 5.42
C MET A 83 -6.50 12.92 6.54
N ALA A 84 -5.26 12.52 6.28
CA ALA A 84 -4.39 11.93 7.30
C ALA A 84 -4.08 12.93 8.42
N GLY A 85 -3.82 14.20 8.07
CA GLY A 85 -3.59 15.29 9.03
C GLY A 85 -4.81 15.59 9.89
N LEU A 86 -6.00 15.60 9.28
CA LEU A 86 -7.27 15.81 10.00
C LEU A 86 -7.56 14.66 10.96
N ALA A 87 -7.34 13.41 10.53
CA ALA A 87 -7.49 12.24 11.39
C ALA A 87 -6.52 12.30 12.59
N ALA A 88 -5.25 12.59 12.35
CA ALA A 88 -4.26 12.73 13.40
C ALA A 88 -4.59 13.89 14.37
N TRP A 89 -5.12 15.00 13.86
CA TRP A 89 -5.56 16.13 14.68
C TRP A 89 -6.75 15.75 15.58
N ILE A 90 -7.79 15.07 15.03
CA ILE A 90 -8.94 14.59 15.78
C ILE A 90 -8.48 13.62 16.87
N THR A 91 -7.66 12.62 16.51
CA THR A 91 -7.09 11.65 17.46
C THR A 91 -6.42 12.33 18.66
N ARG A 92 -5.61 13.36 18.39
CA ARG A 92 -4.92 14.11 19.47
C ARG A 92 -5.87 14.92 20.35
N LYS A 93 -7.00 15.38 19.83
CA LYS A 93 -7.96 16.22 20.57
C LYS A 93 -9.04 15.43 21.28
N THR A 94 -9.43 14.27 20.75
CA THR A 94 -10.58 13.49 21.26
C THR A 94 -10.17 12.21 21.99
N GLY A 95 -8.90 11.78 21.89
CA GLY A 95 -8.43 10.51 22.42
C GLY A 95 -8.94 9.28 21.65
N LEU A 96 -9.64 9.47 20.52
CA LEU A 96 -10.03 8.39 19.62
C LEU A 96 -8.78 7.73 19.01
N ARG A 97 -8.88 6.45 18.69
CA ARG A 97 -7.81 5.75 17.95
C ARG A 97 -7.74 6.29 16.53
N GLU A 98 -6.54 6.35 15.97
CA GLU A 98 -6.29 6.90 14.64
C GLU A 98 -7.06 6.15 13.55
N ASP A 99 -7.13 4.81 13.64
CA ASP A 99 -7.95 3.97 12.76
C ASP A 99 -9.44 4.38 12.77
N ALA A 100 -10.00 4.67 13.97
CA ALA A 100 -11.40 5.08 14.11
C ALA A 100 -11.64 6.48 13.51
N SER A 101 -10.70 7.40 13.71
CA SER A 101 -10.78 8.75 13.11
C SER A 101 -10.72 8.69 11.59
N LEU A 102 -9.83 7.86 11.03
CA LEU A 102 -9.75 7.62 9.60
C LEU A 102 -11.02 6.98 9.05
N ALA A 103 -11.54 5.93 9.73
CA ALA A 103 -12.77 5.25 9.34
C ALA A 103 -14.00 6.17 9.31
N ALA A 104 -14.01 7.23 10.12
CA ALA A 104 -15.09 8.23 10.12
C ALA A 104 -14.92 9.27 9.00
N ILE A 105 -13.67 9.63 8.66
CA ILE A 105 -13.40 10.72 7.70
C ILE A 105 -13.44 10.21 6.26
N TYR A 106 -12.95 8.99 5.98
CA TYR A 106 -12.83 8.52 4.58
C TYR A 106 -14.17 8.46 3.83
N PRO A 107 -15.32 8.07 4.42
CA PRO A 107 -16.59 8.09 3.70
C PRO A 107 -17.03 9.51 3.33
N ILE A 108 -16.72 10.49 4.18
CA ILE A 108 -16.97 11.91 3.91
C ILE A 108 -16.13 12.37 2.71
N SER A 109 -14.85 12.01 2.71
CA SER A 109 -13.93 12.31 1.61
C SER A 109 -14.38 11.64 0.31
N LEU A 110 -14.75 10.35 0.36
CA LEU A 110 -15.25 9.62 -0.80
C LEU A 110 -16.52 10.27 -1.37
N ALA A 111 -17.49 10.60 -0.51
CA ALA A 111 -18.73 11.25 -0.92
C ALA A 111 -18.47 12.61 -1.59
N ALA A 112 -17.53 13.40 -1.01
CA ALA A 112 -17.11 14.68 -1.62
C ALA A 112 -16.49 14.47 -3.01
N GLY A 113 -15.62 13.44 -3.16
CA GLY A 113 -15.00 13.10 -4.44
C GLY A 113 -16.03 12.73 -5.51
N VAL A 114 -16.99 11.86 -5.17
CA VAL A 114 -18.07 11.44 -6.08
C VAL A 114 -18.95 12.64 -6.47
N LEU A 115 -19.24 13.52 -5.51
CA LEU A 115 -20.05 14.72 -5.76
C LEU A 115 -19.34 15.69 -6.71
N ILE A 116 -18.04 15.94 -6.50
CA ILE A 116 -17.23 16.78 -7.39
C ILE A 116 -17.23 16.22 -8.83
N LEU A 117 -17.05 14.91 -8.99
CA LEU A 117 -17.08 14.26 -10.31
C LEU A 117 -18.47 14.34 -10.95
N GLY A 118 -19.53 14.19 -10.16
CA GLY A 118 -20.92 14.34 -10.63
C GLY A 118 -21.21 15.74 -11.16
N ILE A 119 -20.76 16.80 -10.47
CA ILE A 119 -20.92 18.20 -10.89
C ILE A 119 -20.09 18.50 -12.13
N ALA A 120 -18.89 17.92 -12.24
CA ALA A 120 -18.01 18.11 -13.40
C ALA A 120 -18.59 17.56 -14.72
N GLY A 121 -19.71 16.81 -14.67
CA GLY A 121 -20.43 16.30 -15.85
C GLY A 121 -19.65 15.28 -16.69
N LYS A 122 -18.50 14.84 -16.21
CA LYS A 122 -17.62 13.87 -16.89
C LYS A 122 -17.75 12.52 -16.19
N ARG A 123 -18.25 11.52 -16.92
CA ARG A 123 -18.30 10.13 -16.44
C ARG A 123 -16.89 9.56 -16.43
N LEU A 124 -16.18 9.69 -15.31
CA LEU A 124 -15.00 8.86 -15.08
C LEU A 124 -15.48 7.46 -14.74
N ASP A 125 -14.95 6.47 -15.43
CA ASP A 125 -15.17 5.07 -15.08
C ASP A 125 -14.42 4.78 -13.78
N LEU A 126 -15.16 4.91 -12.66
CA LEU A 126 -14.62 4.65 -11.31
C LEU A 126 -14.11 3.23 -11.17
N LEU A 127 -14.69 2.27 -11.91
CA LEU A 127 -14.20 0.89 -11.92
C LEU A 127 -12.81 0.81 -12.53
N HIS A 128 -12.56 1.51 -13.63
CA HIS A 128 -11.24 1.54 -14.25
C HIS A 128 -10.20 2.22 -13.35
N LEU A 129 -10.62 3.23 -12.60
CA LEU A 129 -9.76 3.92 -11.64
C LEU A 129 -9.43 3.05 -10.42
N LEU A 130 -10.41 2.28 -9.91
CA LEU A 130 -10.23 1.41 -8.73
C LEU A 130 -9.41 0.15 -9.03
N PHE A 131 -9.72 -0.50 -10.15
CA PHE A 131 -9.06 -1.76 -10.51
C PHE A 131 -7.77 -1.55 -11.29
N GLY A 132 -7.63 -0.42 -11.98
CA GLY A 132 -6.45 -0.09 -12.77
C GLY A 132 -6.04 -1.20 -13.73
N SER A 133 -4.88 -1.05 -14.35
CA SER A 133 -4.24 -2.12 -15.11
C SER A 133 -2.73 -2.00 -14.96
N ALA A 134 -2.12 -2.94 -14.25
CA ALA A 134 -0.65 -2.99 -14.13
C ALA A 134 0.04 -3.12 -15.50
N LEU A 135 -0.69 -3.61 -16.51
CA LEU A 135 -0.17 -3.75 -17.88
C LEU A 135 -0.18 -2.43 -18.66
N ALA A 136 -0.89 -1.41 -18.19
CA ALA A 136 -0.97 -0.09 -18.83
C ALA A 136 0.12 0.89 -18.37
N VAL A 137 1.11 0.44 -17.57
CA VAL A 137 2.21 1.29 -17.08
C VAL A 137 3.07 1.78 -18.23
N ASP A 138 3.06 3.08 -18.48
CA ASP A 138 3.91 3.75 -19.45
C ASP A 138 5.27 4.17 -18.86
N GLY A 139 6.17 4.68 -19.72
CA GLY A 139 7.51 5.10 -19.29
C GLY A 139 7.53 6.20 -18.25
N PRO A 140 6.77 7.29 -18.42
CA PRO A 140 6.66 8.37 -17.43
C PRO A 140 6.15 7.90 -16.07
N THR A 141 5.09 7.08 -16.06
CA THR A 141 4.53 6.50 -14.83
C THR A 141 5.54 5.59 -14.12
N LEU A 142 6.25 4.73 -14.86
CA LEU A 142 7.30 3.88 -14.31
C LEU A 142 8.42 4.70 -13.66
N ASN A 143 8.87 5.78 -14.31
CA ASN A 143 9.86 6.69 -13.74
C ASN A 143 9.35 7.35 -12.45
N GLY A 144 8.09 7.79 -12.41
CA GLY A 144 7.46 8.32 -11.21
C GLY A 144 7.45 7.30 -10.06
N MET A 145 7.09 6.04 -10.35
CA MET A 145 7.14 4.95 -9.36
C MET A 145 8.56 4.74 -8.83
N LEU A 146 9.57 4.71 -9.70
CA LEU A 146 10.98 4.56 -9.32
C LEU A 146 11.45 5.68 -8.39
N TRP A 147 11.17 6.93 -8.73
CA TRP A 147 11.55 8.08 -7.91
C TRP A 147 10.87 8.06 -6.53
N VAL A 148 9.56 7.85 -6.50
CA VAL A 148 8.79 7.83 -5.24
C VAL A 148 9.23 6.65 -4.37
N SER A 149 9.40 5.47 -4.94
CA SER A 149 9.83 4.28 -4.19
C SER A 149 11.24 4.44 -3.64
N THR A 150 12.18 4.94 -4.44
CA THR A 150 13.55 5.19 -3.99
C THR A 150 13.59 6.24 -2.88
N PHE A 151 12.88 7.35 -3.06
CA PHE A 151 12.74 8.37 -2.02
C PHE A 151 12.13 7.80 -0.74
N SER A 152 11.08 6.99 -0.86
CA SER A 152 10.41 6.36 0.29
C SER A 152 11.32 5.41 1.04
N LEU A 153 12.12 4.59 0.34
CA LEU A 153 13.07 3.68 0.98
C LEU A 153 14.17 4.45 1.72
N ILE A 154 14.72 5.49 1.10
CA ILE A 154 15.74 6.33 1.74
C ILE A 154 15.16 7.05 2.97
N ALA A 155 14.01 7.71 2.82
CA ALA A 155 13.35 8.41 3.92
C ALA A 155 12.99 7.44 5.05
N MET A 156 12.48 6.24 4.71
CA MET A 156 12.16 5.19 5.68
C MET A 156 13.41 4.70 6.44
N ALA A 157 14.55 4.56 5.74
CA ALA A 157 15.80 4.20 6.38
C ALA A 157 16.29 5.28 7.37
N LEU A 158 16.11 6.55 7.02
CA LEU A 158 16.47 7.68 7.90
C LEU A 158 15.60 7.75 9.16
N ILE A 159 14.29 7.54 9.01
CA ILE A 159 13.35 7.59 10.15
C ILE A 159 13.18 6.24 10.85
N TYR A 160 13.88 5.19 10.42
CA TYR A 160 13.70 3.83 10.94
C TYR A 160 13.84 3.75 12.46
N LYS A 161 14.91 4.32 13.02
CA LYS A 161 15.17 4.27 14.47
C LYS A 161 14.12 5.04 15.28
N PRO A 162 13.82 6.33 15.00
CA PRO A 162 12.76 7.04 15.73
C PRO A 162 11.37 6.42 15.52
N LEU A 163 11.08 5.89 14.33
CA LEU A 163 9.81 5.22 14.07
C LEU A 163 9.66 3.90 14.85
N LEU A 164 10.73 3.13 14.97
CA LEU A 164 10.79 1.91 15.78
C LEU A 164 10.53 2.22 17.25
N LEU A 165 11.23 3.22 17.81
CA LEU A 165 11.07 3.65 19.21
C LEU A 165 9.65 4.16 19.47
N ASP A 166 9.09 4.96 18.57
CA ASP A 166 7.71 5.45 18.67
C ASP A 166 6.66 4.32 18.60
N THR A 167 7.00 3.21 17.93
CA THR A 167 6.12 2.04 17.83
C THR A 167 6.19 1.16 19.08
N LEU A 168 7.36 1.03 19.72
CA LEU A 168 7.59 0.17 20.89
C LEU A 168 7.25 0.89 22.19
N ASP A 169 7.72 2.12 22.37
CA ASP A 169 7.50 2.94 23.57
C ASP A 169 7.34 4.43 23.21
N PRO A 170 6.11 4.86 22.89
CA PRO A 170 5.85 6.27 22.55
C PRO A 170 6.11 7.22 23.71
N LEU A 171 5.98 6.78 24.97
CA LEU A 171 6.21 7.62 26.15
C LEU A 171 7.71 7.90 26.33
N PHE A 172 8.54 6.87 26.20
CA PHE A 172 9.99 7.01 26.26
C PHE A 172 10.51 7.97 25.17
N LEU A 173 10.03 7.84 23.94
CA LEU A 173 10.47 8.73 22.85
C LEU A 173 10.09 10.20 23.11
N ARG A 174 8.92 10.46 23.69
CA ARG A 174 8.48 11.83 24.03
C ARG A 174 9.34 12.48 25.13
N THR A 175 9.90 11.70 26.05
CA THR A 175 10.79 12.22 27.10
C THR A 175 12.20 12.53 26.60
N VAL A 176 12.68 11.72 25.64
CA VAL A 176 14.07 11.82 25.14
C VAL A 176 14.19 12.72 23.91
N SER A 177 13.16 12.78 23.06
CA SER A 177 13.24 13.50 21.79
C SER A 177 11.88 13.98 21.30
N ARG A 178 11.87 15.13 20.62
CA ARG A 178 10.69 15.63 19.88
C ARG A 178 10.53 15.01 18.49
N LEU A 179 11.35 14.03 18.15
CA LEU A 179 11.34 13.40 16.81
C LEU A 179 10.15 12.46 16.57
N GLY A 180 9.44 12.00 17.62
CA GLY A 180 8.32 11.08 17.48
C GLY A 180 7.20 11.61 16.56
N PRO A 181 6.63 12.79 16.84
CA PRO A 181 5.60 13.38 15.98
C PRO A 181 6.08 13.66 14.55
N LEU A 182 7.36 14.02 14.37
CA LEU A 182 7.96 14.24 13.06
C LEU A 182 8.09 12.91 12.30
N ALA A 183 8.65 11.88 12.92
CA ALA A 183 8.80 10.55 12.32
C ALA A 183 7.43 9.96 11.91
N HIS A 184 6.41 10.12 12.77
CA HIS A 184 5.04 9.70 12.47
C HIS A 184 4.47 10.49 11.27
N GLY A 185 4.62 11.81 11.24
CA GLY A 185 4.15 12.63 10.13
C GLY A 185 4.83 12.29 8.80
N VAL A 186 6.17 12.11 8.82
CA VAL A 186 6.93 11.65 7.64
C VAL A 186 6.45 10.26 7.20
N PHE A 187 6.28 9.34 8.14
CA PHE A 187 5.77 7.98 7.85
C PHE A 187 4.40 8.01 7.15
N LEU A 188 3.44 8.78 7.67
CA LEU A 188 2.12 8.94 7.04
C LEU A 188 2.24 9.57 5.63
N THR A 189 3.12 10.56 5.49
CA THR A 189 3.39 11.18 4.18
C THR A 189 3.92 10.16 3.18
N LEU A 190 4.83 9.28 3.59
CA LEU A 190 5.36 8.21 2.73
C LEU A 190 4.28 7.18 2.36
N VAL A 191 3.39 6.82 3.29
CA VAL A 191 2.24 5.96 3.01
C VAL A 191 1.34 6.60 1.95
N VAL A 192 0.93 7.85 2.14
CA VAL A 192 0.08 8.58 1.19
C VAL A 192 0.76 8.68 -0.18
N LEU A 193 2.06 9.02 -0.21
CA LEU A 193 2.82 9.18 -1.44
C LEU A 193 2.88 7.88 -2.26
N ASN A 194 3.17 6.74 -1.60
CA ASN A 194 3.18 5.44 -2.26
C ASN A 194 1.79 5.01 -2.73
N LEU A 195 0.74 5.31 -1.95
CA LEU A 195 -0.64 5.01 -2.36
C LEU A 195 -1.06 5.85 -3.56
N VAL A 196 -0.73 7.16 -3.61
CA VAL A 196 -1.10 8.04 -4.72
C VAL A 196 -0.44 7.60 -6.02
N ILE A 197 0.88 7.37 -6.02
CA ILE A 197 1.57 6.97 -7.25
C ILE A 197 1.18 5.56 -7.69
N GLY A 198 1.00 4.65 -6.74
CA GLY A 198 0.58 3.30 -7.04
C GLY A 198 -0.87 3.22 -7.53
N PHE A 199 -1.77 4.04 -6.96
CA PHE A 199 -3.16 4.16 -7.41
C PHE A 199 -3.24 4.56 -8.88
N GLN A 200 -2.47 5.55 -9.30
CA GLN A 200 -2.43 6.01 -10.69
C GLN A 200 -1.80 5.00 -11.65
N ALA A 201 -0.78 4.27 -11.16
CA ALA A 201 -0.03 3.32 -11.98
C ALA A 201 -0.74 1.98 -12.19
N ILE A 202 -1.30 1.43 -11.12
CA ILE A 202 -1.75 0.02 -11.08
C ILE A 202 -3.11 -0.19 -10.43
N GLY A 203 -3.73 0.88 -9.90
CA GLY A 203 -5.04 0.84 -9.25
C GLY A 203 -4.99 0.69 -7.72
N ALA A 204 -6.05 1.21 -7.07
CA ALA A 204 -6.14 1.28 -5.62
C ALA A 204 -6.10 -0.10 -4.94
N LEU A 205 -6.89 -1.06 -5.45
CA LEU A 205 -6.99 -2.39 -4.89
C LEU A 205 -5.64 -3.09 -4.83
N MET A 206 -4.86 -2.99 -5.93
CA MET A 206 -3.57 -3.66 -6.02
C MET A 206 -2.54 -3.06 -5.06
N VAL A 207 -2.49 -1.73 -4.95
CA VAL A 207 -1.50 -1.06 -4.08
C VAL A 207 -1.76 -1.37 -2.62
N VAL A 208 -3.01 -1.25 -2.17
CA VAL A 208 -3.39 -1.57 -0.78
C VAL A 208 -3.17 -3.05 -0.48
N GLY A 209 -3.58 -3.93 -1.39
CA GLY A 209 -3.37 -5.37 -1.25
C GLY A 209 -1.89 -5.74 -1.17
N LEU A 210 -1.05 -5.15 -2.04
CA LEU A 210 0.39 -5.39 -2.07
C LEU A 210 1.11 -4.83 -0.83
N MET A 211 0.62 -3.75 -0.24
CA MET A 211 1.15 -3.17 0.99
C MET A 211 0.75 -3.99 2.22
N MET A 212 -0.52 -4.43 2.32
CA MET A 212 -1.06 -5.04 3.54
C MET A 212 -0.89 -6.55 3.61
N LEU A 213 -1.19 -7.30 2.52
CA LEU A 213 -1.20 -8.76 2.55
C LEU A 213 0.19 -9.37 2.81
N PRO A 214 1.28 -8.97 2.10
CA PRO A 214 2.61 -9.48 2.38
C PRO A 214 3.11 -9.11 3.79
N ALA A 215 2.79 -7.90 4.25
CA ALA A 215 3.14 -7.45 5.58
C ALA A 215 2.41 -8.24 6.68
N ALA A 216 1.12 -8.54 6.50
CA ALA A 216 0.36 -9.40 7.42
C ALA A 216 0.90 -10.83 7.41
N SER A 217 1.22 -11.36 6.23
CA SER A 217 1.81 -12.70 6.06
C SER A 217 3.13 -12.84 6.80
N SER A 218 3.99 -11.83 6.74
CA SER A 218 5.33 -11.87 7.35
C SER A 218 5.29 -12.11 8.86
N ARG A 219 4.24 -11.66 9.57
CA ARG A 219 4.08 -11.84 11.02
C ARG A 219 3.95 -13.30 11.47
N PHE A 220 3.54 -14.17 10.57
CA PHE A 220 3.46 -15.60 10.87
C PHE A 220 4.82 -16.30 10.77
N TRP A 221 5.83 -15.63 10.18
CA TRP A 221 7.15 -16.20 9.92
C TRP A 221 8.23 -15.73 10.87
N SER A 222 8.14 -14.52 11.44
CA SER A 222 9.19 -13.97 12.32
C SER A 222 8.62 -13.00 13.36
N ARG A 223 9.40 -12.73 14.39
CA ARG A 223 9.17 -11.66 15.38
C ARG A 223 10.19 -10.52 15.26
N ARG A 224 11.24 -10.68 14.46
CA ARG A 224 12.29 -9.67 14.28
C ARG A 224 11.93 -8.73 13.15
N LEU A 225 11.86 -7.43 13.43
CA LEU A 225 11.42 -6.41 12.47
C LEU A 225 12.18 -6.43 11.13
N PRO A 226 13.52 -6.50 11.07
CA PRO A 226 14.21 -6.55 9.77
C PRO A 226 13.81 -7.78 8.94
N ILE A 227 13.61 -8.92 9.61
CA ILE A 227 13.18 -10.16 8.95
C ILE A 227 11.73 -10.04 8.46
N LEU A 228 10.84 -9.39 9.22
CA LEU A 228 9.46 -9.12 8.80
C LEU A 228 9.43 -8.31 7.51
N ILE A 229 10.24 -7.24 7.44
CA ILE A 229 10.34 -6.38 6.25
C ILE A 229 10.87 -7.17 5.06
N ALA A 230 11.94 -7.98 5.26
CA ALA A 230 12.51 -8.79 4.18
C ALA A 230 11.51 -9.84 3.65
N ILE A 231 10.80 -10.54 4.55
CA ILE A 231 9.78 -11.53 4.16
C ILE A 231 8.61 -10.84 3.46
N ALA A 232 8.15 -9.68 3.95
CA ALA A 232 7.08 -8.93 3.31
C ALA A 232 7.48 -8.49 1.89
N ALA A 233 8.69 -7.97 1.71
CA ALA A 233 9.20 -7.59 0.39
C ALA A 233 9.28 -8.82 -0.54
N LEU A 234 9.81 -9.94 -0.07
CA LEU A 234 9.90 -11.18 -0.84
C LEU A 234 8.52 -11.69 -1.27
N LEU A 235 7.57 -11.79 -0.33
CA LEU A 235 6.21 -12.22 -0.63
C LEU A 235 5.50 -11.25 -1.59
N GLY A 236 5.72 -9.95 -1.43
CA GLY A 236 5.20 -8.93 -2.37
C GLY A 236 5.75 -9.11 -3.78
N CYS A 237 7.06 -9.28 -3.92
CA CYS A 237 7.72 -9.52 -5.20
C CYS A 237 7.25 -10.83 -5.86
N LEU A 238 7.13 -11.90 -5.08
CA LEU A 238 6.59 -13.19 -5.58
C LEU A 238 5.13 -13.04 -6.04
N SER A 239 4.32 -12.27 -5.29
CA SER A 239 2.93 -12.03 -5.65
C SER A 239 2.80 -11.26 -6.95
N VAL A 240 3.65 -10.26 -7.19
CA VAL A 240 3.70 -9.52 -8.45
C VAL A 240 4.09 -10.45 -9.61
N TRP A 241 5.17 -11.21 -9.46
CA TRP A 241 5.66 -12.09 -10.50
C TRP A 241 4.66 -13.18 -10.87
N LEU A 242 4.16 -13.94 -9.88
CA LEU A 242 3.16 -14.99 -10.10
C LEU A 242 1.83 -14.44 -10.58
N GLY A 243 1.38 -13.31 -10.03
CA GLY A 243 0.12 -12.69 -10.41
C GLY A 243 0.12 -12.19 -11.85
N LEU A 244 1.25 -11.63 -12.33
CA LEU A 244 1.41 -11.24 -13.74
C LEU A 244 1.43 -12.46 -14.67
N LEU A 245 2.08 -13.56 -14.28
CA LEU A 245 2.04 -14.80 -15.05
C LEU A 245 0.62 -15.35 -15.16
N LEU A 246 -0.11 -15.42 -14.05
CA LEU A 246 -1.51 -15.85 -14.05
C LEU A 246 -2.37 -14.95 -14.93
N SER A 247 -2.18 -13.62 -14.83
CA SER A 247 -2.87 -12.64 -15.67
C SER A 247 -2.63 -12.90 -17.16
N PHE A 248 -1.38 -13.17 -17.53
CA PHE A 248 -1.01 -13.41 -18.92
C PHE A 248 -1.60 -14.71 -19.49
N TYR A 249 -1.41 -15.85 -18.77
CA TYR A 249 -1.85 -17.15 -19.28
C TYR A 249 -3.36 -17.36 -19.24
N PHE A 250 -4.05 -16.76 -18.26
CA PHE A 250 -5.50 -16.88 -18.09
C PHE A 250 -6.30 -15.67 -18.56
N SER A 251 -5.65 -14.67 -19.17
CA SER A 251 -6.29 -13.42 -19.63
C SER A 251 -7.10 -12.73 -18.52
N LEU A 252 -6.60 -12.75 -17.28
CA LEU A 252 -7.24 -12.15 -16.11
C LEU A 252 -6.79 -10.69 -15.93
N PRO A 253 -7.61 -9.83 -15.29
CA PRO A 253 -7.17 -8.50 -14.88
C PRO A 253 -5.95 -8.59 -13.95
N SER A 254 -4.86 -7.89 -14.28
CA SER A 254 -3.56 -8.04 -13.60
C SER A 254 -3.59 -7.62 -12.12
N GLY A 255 -4.28 -6.53 -11.78
CA GLY A 255 -4.41 -6.07 -10.40
C GLY A 255 -5.04 -7.12 -9.47
N PRO A 256 -6.28 -7.56 -9.75
CA PRO A 256 -6.93 -8.64 -8.98
C PRO A 256 -6.13 -9.94 -8.93
N ALA A 257 -5.46 -10.34 -10.03
CA ALA A 257 -4.64 -11.55 -10.04
C ALA A 257 -3.48 -11.48 -9.05
N ILE A 258 -2.77 -10.36 -8.99
CA ILE A 258 -1.67 -10.13 -8.04
C ILE A 258 -2.19 -10.15 -6.58
N VAL A 259 -3.32 -9.50 -6.31
CA VAL A 259 -3.93 -9.47 -4.98
C VAL A 259 -4.39 -10.86 -4.53
N LEU A 260 -4.96 -11.66 -5.43
CA LEU A 260 -5.36 -13.04 -5.13
C LEU A 260 -4.16 -13.93 -4.80
N VAL A 261 -3.05 -13.78 -5.52
CA VAL A 261 -1.80 -14.49 -5.21
C VAL A 261 -1.25 -14.07 -3.85
N ALA A 262 -1.23 -12.77 -3.55
CA ALA A 262 -0.83 -12.26 -2.24
C ALA A 262 -1.76 -12.78 -1.12
N GLY A 263 -3.07 -12.84 -1.36
CA GLY A 263 -4.07 -13.39 -0.46
C GLY A 263 -3.89 -14.90 -0.23
N ALA A 264 -3.61 -15.67 -1.28
CA ALA A 264 -3.27 -17.09 -1.14
C ALA A 264 -1.99 -17.26 -0.30
N GLY A 265 -0.96 -16.45 -0.54
CA GLY A 265 0.26 -16.41 0.28
C GLY A 265 -0.01 -16.09 1.75
N TYR A 266 -0.95 -15.17 2.02
CA TYR A 266 -1.41 -14.87 3.37
C TYR A 266 -2.10 -16.07 4.02
N LEU A 267 -3.05 -16.70 3.35
CA LEU A 267 -3.77 -17.89 3.87
C LEU A 267 -2.80 -19.05 4.15
N LEU A 268 -1.85 -19.30 3.25
CA LEU A 268 -0.79 -20.28 3.47
C LEU A 268 0.06 -19.93 4.69
N SER A 269 0.40 -18.65 4.87
CA SER A 269 1.15 -18.20 6.05
C SER A 269 0.36 -18.36 7.35
N VAL A 270 -0.95 -18.17 7.34
CA VAL A 270 -1.84 -18.43 8.49
C VAL A 270 -1.83 -19.90 8.88
N VAL A 271 -1.83 -20.82 7.91
CA VAL A 271 -1.86 -22.26 8.16
C VAL A 271 -0.48 -22.78 8.60
N PHE A 272 0.57 -22.45 7.84
CA PHE A 272 1.90 -23.04 7.97
C PHE A 272 2.91 -22.20 8.74
N GLY A 273 2.58 -20.97 9.11
CA GLY A 273 3.52 -20.05 9.75
C GLY A 273 4.14 -20.57 11.04
N PRO A 274 5.47 -20.50 11.20
CA PRO A 274 6.17 -21.09 12.35
C PRO A 274 5.91 -20.37 13.67
N VAL A 275 5.51 -19.10 13.66
CA VAL A 275 5.40 -18.27 14.88
C VAL A 275 3.96 -18.26 15.41
N HIS A 276 2.96 -18.12 14.56
CA HIS A 276 1.54 -17.97 14.94
C HIS A 276 0.60 -18.80 14.05
N GLY A 277 1.12 -19.75 13.26
CA GLY A 277 0.32 -20.57 12.36
C GLY A 277 -0.62 -21.52 13.11
N LEU A 278 -1.75 -21.82 12.46
CA LEU A 278 -2.81 -22.66 13.05
C LEU A 278 -2.31 -24.07 13.40
N LEU A 279 -1.45 -24.66 12.56
CA LEU A 279 -0.91 -26.01 12.76
C LEU A 279 0.10 -26.12 13.92
N ARG A 280 0.63 -25.00 14.42
CA ARG A 280 1.65 -24.97 15.48
C ARG A 280 1.19 -24.29 16.77
N ARG A 281 -0.10 -24.01 16.93
CA ARG A 281 -0.63 -23.55 18.21
C ARG A 281 -0.51 -24.72 19.20
N PRO A 282 0.24 -24.57 20.34
CA PRO A 282 0.05 -25.48 21.44
C PRO A 282 -1.42 -25.42 21.86
N PRO A 283 -2.02 -26.57 22.32
CA PRO A 283 -3.38 -26.54 22.80
C PRO A 283 -3.49 -25.45 23.86
N LEU A 284 -4.53 -24.61 23.74
CA LEU A 284 -4.85 -23.62 24.75
C LEU A 284 -4.99 -24.39 26.05
N LEU A 285 -4.02 -24.24 26.96
CA LEU A 285 -4.21 -24.64 28.34
C LEU A 285 -5.44 -23.85 28.83
N THR A 286 -6.56 -24.50 28.92
CA THR A 286 -7.76 -24.01 29.61
C THR A 286 -7.33 -23.70 31.02
N SER A 287 -7.00 -22.45 31.31
CA SER A 287 -6.89 -21.96 32.70
C SER A 287 -8.30 -22.02 33.28
N GLN A 288 -8.49 -23.00 34.13
CA GLN A 288 -9.57 -23.01 35.10
C GLN A 288 -9.40 -21.81 36.07
#